data_a28d71e9709dd933d6ca10e04c277d55
#
_entry.id   a28d71e9709dd933d6ca10e04c277d55
#
_cell.length_a   1.000
_cell.length_b   1.000
_cell.length_c   1.000
_cell.angle_alpha   90.00
_cell.angle_beta   90.00
_cell.angle_gamma   90.00
#
_symmetry.space_group_name_H-M   'P 1'
#
loop_
_entity.id
_entity.type
_entity.pdbx_description
1 polymer ?
#
loop_
_entity_poly.entity_id
_entity_poly.type
_entity_poly.pdbx_seq_one_letter_code
_entity_poly.pdbx_strand_id
1 'polypeptide(L)'
;SVVIKSEDGGLSWIFPVPSEDQPAINGDFAEGNIFINPFNENDVYNVWARVVIRSENSGDNWKYLFRTTEFPHVPDVGIHKILAGESSSELFIGGIGGFFKSEDSGKTWVPKSTGISGTDVLDVEFAVDGTAYAATQNHGVWKSYDGGVNWTYASYGIKSFYGMQLLTHPTNPEVLYYTTSGGVYKTDNGGMLWKVSDTLCKEETDTGCHYHGLIIDPDNPEQIYLGGGGDDGTPDGIGIKKTPDDGLTWNDSDEGFVKDIHVSKMAVDPSNPDIFYASTQGAVHLEGKTVEKTSDGAGVFKSTNKGETWKQINNGLGTLETNVIVVDPNDSSTLYVGTDDDGLYKSTNSGETWVKMNIPNVPDNFGVGDIVVDPENSNVVYVGTLDYFRLAVDESRGVIGEYGIFRTIDGGKSWSEFNEGLKHPGIFSLAIDKENRVLLAGTRRGGIYWLSLDD
;
A
#
# COMPACT_ATOMS: atom_id res chain seq x y z
N SER A 1 -28.62 14.41 7.53
CA SER A 1 -28.55 15.78 8.08
C SER A 1 -29.36 16.69 7.19
N VAL A 2 -30.10 17.59 7.76
CA VAL A 2 -30.92 18.59 7.03
C VAL A 2 -30.34 19.97 7.33
N VAL A 3 -30.12 20.75 6.29
CA VAL A 3 -29.74 22.17 6.47
C VAL A 3 -30.98 22.93 6.88
N ILE A 4 -30.91 23.66 7.98
CA ILE A 4 -31.95 24.59 8.42
C ILE A 4 -31.36 25.99 8.49
N LYS A 5 -32.13 27.00 8.16
CA LYS A 5 -31.74 28.40 8.13
C LYS A 5 -32.60 29.21 9.12
N SER A 6 -31.98 30.13 9.84
CA SER A 6 -32.68 31.13 10.63
C SER A 6 -32.38 32.53 10.07
N GLU A 7 -33.38 33.37 9.93
CA GLU A 7 -33.27 34.77 9.49
C GLU A 7 -33.48 35.79 10.63
N ASP A 8 -33.80 35.26 11.82
CA ASP A 8 -34.17 36.06 13.00
C ASP A 8 -33.25 35.76 14.21
N GLY A 9 -32.02 35.34 13.97
CA GLY A 9 -31.04 35.08 15.01
C GLY A 9 -31.32 33.80 15.80
N GLY A 10 -31.99 32.82 15.20
CA GLY A 10 -32.26 31.53 15.82
C GLY A 10 -33.60 31.44 16.54
N LEU A 11 -34.44 32.46 16.44
CA LEU A 11 -35.79 32.46 17.03
C LEU A 11 -36.76 31.58 16.23
N SER A 12 -36.60 31.52 14.91
CA SER A 12 -37.27 30.55 14.04
C SER A 12 -36.34 29.90 13.04
N TRP A 13 -36.71 28.72 12.55
CA TRP A 13 -35.91 27.93 11.63
C TRP A 13 -36.75 27.48 10.45
N ILE A 14 -36.21 27.66 9.24
CA ILE A 14 -36.84 27.29 7.97
C ILE A 14 -36.06 26.14 7.33
N PHE A 15 -36.80 25.23 6.71
CA PHE A 15 -36.23 24.22 5.83
C PHE A 15 -36.12 24.82 4.42
N PRO A 16 -34.92 25.06 3.87
CA PRO A 16 -34.77 25.49 2.49
C PRO A 16 -35.37 24.43 1.56
N VAL A 17 -36.18 24.88 0.60
CA VAL A 17 -36.86 23.96 -0.33
C VAL A 17 -35.83 23.43 -1.31
N PRO A 18 -35.73 22.08 -1.50
CA PRO A 18 -34.92 21.53 -2.57
C PRO A 18 -35.41 22.03 -3.93
N SER A 19 -34.50 22.46 -4.82
CA SER A 19 -34.87 22.70 -6.21
C SER A 19 -35.26 21.39 -6.91
N GLU A 20 -36.16 21.44 -7.90
CA GLU A 20 -36.68 20.26 -8.63
C GLU A 20 -35.58 19.44 -9.32
N ASP A 21 -34.35 19.97 -9.45
CA ASP A 21 -33.19 19.34 -10.05
C ASP A 21 -32.25 18.63 -9.04
N GLN A 22 -32.69 18.42 -7.79
CA GLN A 22 -31.85 17.67 -6.84
C GLN A 22 -31.99 16.17 -7.09
N PRO A 23 -30.87 15.45 -7.33
CA PRO A 23 -30.90 14.01 -7.28
C PRO A 23 -31.38 13.59 -5.88
N ALA A 24 -32.31 12.66 -5.82
CA ALA A 24 -32.82 12.10 -4.57
C ALA A 24 -31.62 11.60 -3.75
N ILE A 25 -31.29 12.33 -2.68
CA ILE A 25 -30.19 11.99 -1.80
C ILE A 25 -30.73 10.91 -0.85
N ASN A 26 -30.81 9.68 -1.36
CA ASN A 26 -31.16 8.49 -0.61
C ASN A 26 -29.88 7.89 -0.07
N GLY A 27 -29.59 8.08 1.20
CA GLY A 27 -28.46 7.43 1.85
C GLY A 27 -28.05 8.12 3.15
N ASP A 28 -27.44 7.41 4.03
CA ASP A 28 -27.08 7.73 5.38
C ASP A 28 -26.45 9.12 5.55
N PHE A 29 -27.15 9.98 6.28
CA PHE A 29 -26.72 11.32 6.61
C PHE A 29 -25.77 11.26 7.83
N ALA A 30 -24.48 11.15 7.55
CA ALA A 30 -23.45 11.46 8.54
C ALA A 30 -23.22 12.98 8.61
N GLU A 31 -22.63 13.45 9.68
CA GLU A 31 -22.39 14.84 10.04
C GLU A 31 -21.87 15.70 8.87
N GLY A 32 -22.67 16.65 8.38
CA GLY A 32 -22.29 17.58 7.32
C GLY A 32 -21.71 18.87 7.89
N ASN A 33 -20.67 19.41 7.26
CA ASN A 33 -20.09 20.70 7.59
C ASN A 33 -20.61 21.81 6.65
N ILE A 34 -21.14 22.87 7.24
CA ILE A 34 -21.54 24.07 6.50
C ILE A 34 -20.39 25.06 6.51
N PHE A 35 -20.12 25.65 5.36
CA PHE A 35 -19.13 26.68 5.17
C PHE A 35 -19.76 27.87 4.44
N ILE A 36 -19.66 29.06 5.03
CA ILE A 36 -20.07 30.32 4.41
C ILE A 36 -18.83 31.01 3.87
N ASN A 37 -18.84 31.37 2.58
CA ASN A 37 -17.70 32.02 1.95
C ASN A 37 -17.55 33.46 2.53
N PRO A 38 -16.41 33.76 3.21
CA PRO A 38 -16.23 35.06 3.86
C PRO A 38 -16.13 36.24 2.88
N PHE A 39 -15.90 35.99 1.59
CA PHE A 39 -15.82 37.00 0.55
C PHE A 39 -17.17 37.22 -0.19
N ASN A 40 -18.12 36.30 0.02
CA ASN A 40 -19.46 36.37 -0.54
C ASN A 40 -20.42 35.53 0.32
N GLU A 41 -21.10 36.16 1.24
CA GLU A 41 -22.02 35.52 2.19
C GLU A 41 -23.23 34.82 1.56
N ASN A 42 -23.52 35.12 0.27
CA ASN A 42 -24.53 34.39 -0.48
C ASN A 42 -24.03 32.99 -0.91
N ASP A 43 -22.72 32.80 -0.97
CA ASP A 43 -22.13 31.52 -1.30
C ASP A 43 -21.97 30.66 -0.04
N VAL A 44 -22.81 29.66 0.07
CA VAL A 44 -22.79 28.69 1.16
C VAL A 44 -22.54 27.31 0.60
N TYR A 45 -21.63 26.55 1.22
CA TYR A 45 -21.32 25.20 0.85
C TYR A 45 -21.69 24.23 1.98
N ASN A 46 -22.23 23.10 1.63
CA ASN A 46 -22.41 22.00 2.57
C ASN A 46 -21.66 20.77 2.03
N VAL A 47 -20.89 20.19 2.91
CA VAL A 47 -20.04 19.04 2.61
C VAL A 47 -20.43 17.91 3.53
N TRP A 48 -20.81 16.77 2.95
CA TRP A 48 -20.99 15.54 3.72
C TRP A 48 -20.51 14.33 2.97
N ALA A 49 -19.78 13.48 3.65
CA ALA A 49 -19.20 12.28 3.10
C ALA A 49 -18.44 12.54 1.78
N ARG A 50 -19.08 12.31 0.65
CA ARG A 50 -18.49 12.36 -0.70
C ARG A 50 -19.10 13.42 -1.60
N VAL A 51 -20.01 14.26 -1.07
CA VAL A 51 -20.82 15.19 -1.86
C VAL A 51 -20.61 16.61 -1.38
N VAL A 52 -20.47 17.53 -2.32
CA VAL A 52 -20.48 18.96 -2.09
C VAL A 52 -21.69 19.56 -2.78
N ILE A 53 -22.50 20.31 -2.03
CA ILE A 53 -23.56 21.14 -2.57
C ILE A 53 -23.25 22.59 -2.29
N ARG A 54 -23.72 23.48 -3.15
CA ARG A 54 -23.54 24.95 -3.08
C ARG A 54 -24.87 25.67 -3.15
N SER A 55 -25.01 26.68 -2.34
CA SER A 55 -26.04 27.71 -2.47
C SER A 55 -25.38 29.03 -2.90
N GLU A 56 -25.99 29.74 -3.83
CA GLU A 56 -25.59 31.10 -4.29
C GLU A 56 -26.52 32.20 -3.75
N ASN A 57 -27.41 31.83 -2.83
CA ASN A 57 -28.42 32.74 -2.26
C ASN A 57 -28.63 32.49 -0.75
N SER A 58 -27.51 32.44 -0.02
CA SER A 58 -27.51 32.35 1.45
C SER A 58 -28.27 31.13 2.00
N GLY A 59 -28.28 30.02 1.26
CA GLY A 59 -28.89 28.78 1.69
C GLY A 59 -30.35 28.59 1.30
N ASP A 60 -30.99 29.54 0.54
CA ASP A 60 -32.38 29.40 0.14
C ASP A 60 -32.59 28.28 -0.90
N ASN A 61 -31.67 28.14 -1.84
CA ASN A 61 -31.67 27.07 -2.81
C ASN A 61 -30.30 26.43 -2.90
N TRP A 62 -30.27 25.10 -3.04
CA TRP A 62 -29.05 24.33 -3.11
C TRP A 62 -28.92 23.64 -4.46
N LYS A 63 -27.72 23.68 -5.01
CA LYS A 63 -27.34 22.96 -6.22
C LYS A 63 -26.27 21.92 -5.89
N TYR A 64 -26.38 20.77 -6.51
CA TYR A 64 -25.33 19.80 -6.53
C TYR A 64 -24.11 20.41 -7.22
N LEU A 65 -22.94 20.34 -6.57
CA LEU A 65 -21.71 20.84 -7.15
C LEU A 65 -20.91 19.69 -7.74
N PHE A 66 -20.59 18.70 -6.92
CA PHE A 66 -19.93 17.46 -7.36
C PHE A 66 -19.98 16.36 -6.31
N ARG A 67 -19.65 15.15 -6.76
CA ARG A 67 -19.26 14.00 -5.93
C ARG A 67 -17.79 13.69 -6.20
N THR A 68 -17.03 13.24 -5.19
CA THR A 68 -15.61 12.90 -5.35
C THR A 68 -15.34 11.89 -6.46
N THR A 69 -16.26 10.96 -6.70
CA THR A 69 -16.18 10.00 -7.81
C THR A 69 -16.24 10.58 -9.22
N GLU A 70 -16.65 11.86 -9.37
CA GLU A 70 -16.76 12.52 -10.68
C GLU A 70 -15.46 13.17 -11.14
N PHE A 71 -14.47 13.27 -10.25
CA PHE A 71 -13.16 13.82 -10.60
C PHE A 71 -12.14 12.69 -10.75
N PRO A 72 -11.52 12.54 -11.92
CA PRO A 72 -10.57 11.46 -12.19
C PRO A 72 -9.30 11.52 -11.34
N HIS A 73 -9.09 12.61 -10.61
CA HIS A 73 -7.90 12.81 -9.76
C HIS A 73 -8.23 13.05 -8.28
N VAL A 74 -9.51 12.98 -7.91
CA VAL A 74 -9.95 13.08 -6.52
C VAL A 74 -10.39 11.69 -6.07
N PRO A 75 -9.80 11.15 -4.99
CA PRO A 75 -10.20 9.84 -4.47
C PRO A 75 -11.69 9.78 -4.14
N ASP A 76 -12.31 8.62 -4.27
CA ASP A 76 -13.66 8.37 -3.76
C ASP A 76 -13.65 8.26 -2.23
N VAL A 77 -13.27 9.33 -1.56
CA VAL A 77 -13.04 9.40 -0.11
C VAL A 77 -13.81 10.56 0.52
N GLY A 78 -14.08 10.41 1.80
CA GLY A 78 -14.82 11.41 2.56
C GLY A 78 -14.13 12.77 2.57
N ILE A 79 -14.88 13.80 2.20
CA ILE A 79 -14.48 15.20 2.41
C ILE A 79 -14.89 15.59 3.83
N HIS A 80 -13.94 16.12 4.60
CA HIS A 80 -14.19 16.52 5.98
C HIS A 80 -14.39 18.02 6.14
N LYS A 81 -13.78 18.84 5.26
CA LYS A 81 -13.81 20.28 5.41
C LYS A 81 -13.66 21.00 4.07
N ILE A 82 -14.34 22.15 3.95
CA ILE A 82 -14.12 23.13 2.90
C ILE A 82 -13.75 24.46 3.54
N LEU A 83 -12.86 25.23 2.90
CA LEU A 83 -12.42 26.55 3.34
C LEU A 83 -12.27 27.46 2.12
N ALA A 84 -12.43 28.79 2.30
CA ALA A 84 -12.00 29.76 1.30
C ALA A 84 -10.49 30.05 1.42
N GLY A 85 -9.88 30.39 0.29
CA GLY A 85 -8.53 30.93 0.24
C GLY A 85 -8.53 32.46 0.34
N GLU A 86 -7.82 33.12 -0.60
CA GLU A 86 -7.65 34.57 -0.60
C GLU A 86 -8.72 35.32 -1.42
N SER A 87 -9.62 34.61 -2.10
CA SER A 87 -10.69 35.15 -2.92
C SER A 87 -11.96 34.32 -2.86
N SER A 88 -13.09 34.86 -3.35
CA SER A 88 -14.36 34.15 -3.39
C SER A 88 -14.38 32.93 -4.32
N SER A 89 -13.47 32.88 -5.29
CA SER A 89 -13.34 31.74 -6.21
C SER A 89 -12.34 30.69 -5.75
N GLU A 90 -11.49 31.03 -4.78
CA GLU A 90 -10.46 30.14 -4.27
C GLU A 90 -10.99 29.35 -3.09
N LEU A 91 -11.06 28.03 -3.27
CA LEU A 91 -11.54 27.11 -2.26
C LEU A 91 -10.54 25.98 -2.04
N PHE A 92 -10.55 25.45 -0.83
CA PHE A 92 -9.80 24.30 -0.43
C PHE A 92 -10.71 23.25 0.16
N ILE A 93 -10.51 22.00 -0.20
CA ILE A 93 -11.13 20.86 0.47
C ILE A 93 -10.07 19.96 1.07
N GLY A 94 -10.33 19.44 2.25
CA GLY A 94 -9.53 18.46 2.94
C GLY A 94 -10.37 17.25 3.32
N GLY A 95 -9.81 16.07 3.16
CA GLY A 95 -10.48 14.81 3.46
C GLY A 95 -9.50 13.66 3.50
N ILE A 96 -10.05 12.45 3.58
CA ILE A 96 -9.23 11.23 3.67
C ILE A 96 -8.28 11.08 2.45
N GLY A 97 -8.63 11.62 1.28
CA GLY A 97 -7.81 11.53 0.06
C GLY A 97 -6.82 12.67 -0.16
N GLY A 98 -6.61 13.53 0.85
CA GLY A 98 -5.64 14.62 0.75
C GLY A 98 -6.27 16.02 0.73
N PHE A 99 -5.53 16.96 0.17
CA PHE A 99 -5.85 18.37 0.13
C PHE A 99 -5.95 18.84 -1.32
N PHE A 100 -7.06 19.49 -1.68
CA PHE A 100 -7.30 19.95 -3.05
C PHE A 100 -7.66 21.43 -3.06
N LYS A 101 -7.23 22.12 -4.11
CA LYS A 101 -7.51 23.54 -4.36
C LYS A 101 -8.40 23.70 -5.60
N SER A 102 -9.38 24.58 -5.49
CA SER A 102 -10.13 25.12 -6.62
C SER A 102 -9.85 26.63 -6.75
N GLU A 103 -9.76 27.13 -7.96
CA GLU A 103 -9.63 28.57 -8.28
C GLU A 103 -10.87 29.11 -9.04
N ASP A 104 -11.89 28.27 -9.22
CA ASP A 104 -13.09 28.57 -10.01
C ASP A 104 -14.40 28.28 -9.25
N SER A 105 -14.38 28.51 -7.94
CA SER A 105 -15.53 28.31 -7.04
C SER A 105 -16.05 26.87 -7.00
N GLY A 106 -15.11 25.89 -7.06
CA GLY A 106 -15.39 24.48 -6.90
C GLY A 106 -15.79 23.74 -8.17
N LYS A 107 -15.66 24.34 -9.36
CA LYS A 107 -15.96 23.67 -10.63
C LYS A 107 -14.86 22.69 -11.02
N THR A 108 -13.59 23.03 -10.76
CA THR A 108 -12.43 22.15 -10.95
C THR A 108 -11.57 22.14 -9.70
N TRP A 109 -10.87 21.01 -9.47
CA TRP A 109 -10.05 20.81 -8.30
C TRP A 109 -8.68 20.25 -8.69
N VAL A 110 -7.62 20.78 -8.07
CA VAL A 110 -6.23 20.37 -8.29
C VAL A 110 -5.66 19.85 -6.97
N PRO A 111 -5.06 18.66 -6.92
CA PRO A 111 -4.34 18.18 -5.74
C PRO A 111 -3.25 19.16 -5.30
N LYS A 112 -3.14 19.38 -3.99
CA LYS A 112 -2.12 20.24 -3.37
C LYS A 112 -1.37 19.53 -2.25
N SER A 113 -1.50 18.20 -2.18
CA SER A 113 -0.72 17.38 -1.26
C SER A 113 0.68 17.22 -1.85
N THR A 114 1.64 17.89 -1.29
CA THR A 114 3.05 17.62 -1.56
C THR A 114 3.48 16.49 -0.66
N GLY A 115 3.65 15.29 -1.24
CA GLY A 115 4.05 14.10 -0.51
C GLY A 115 2.90 13.36 0.18
N ILE A 116 3.13 12.11 0.48
CA ILE A 116 2.25 11.23 1.25
C ILE A 116 2.70 11.30 2.70
N SER A 117 1.84 11.76 3.59
CA SER A 117 2.15 11.86 5.02
C SER A 117 0.97 11.43 5.88
N GLY A 118 1.25 10.89 7.06
CA GLY A 118 0.22 10.53 8.05
C GLY A 118 -0.58 9.27 7.72
N THR A 119 -0.12 8.45 6.76
CA THR A 119 -0.71 7.14 6.43
C THR A 119 0.35 6.05 6.43
N ASP A 120 -0.08 4.81 6.59
CA ASP A 120 0.77 3.64 6.39
C ASP A 120 1.03 3.48 4.89
N VAL A 121 2.28 3.40 4.50
CA VAL A 121 2.69 3.09 3.13
C VAL A 121 3.21 1.66 3.13
N LEU A 122 2.43 0.79 2.52
CA LEU A 122 2.61 -0.67 2.61
C LEU A 122 3.60 -1.17 1.58
N ASP A 123 3.68 -0.51 0.42
CA ASP A 123 4.63 -0.87 -0.62
C ASP A 123 5.06 0.35 -1.45
N VAL A 124 6.31 0.34 -1.93
CA VAL A 124 6.87 1.33 -2.84
C VAL A 124 7.66 0.63 -3.94
N GLU A 125 7.48 1.07 -5.19
CA GLU A 125 8.09 0.47 -6.36
C GLU A 125 8.54 1.52 -7.37
N PHE A 126 9.58 1.22 -8.14
CA PHE A 126 9.99 1.99 -9.30
C PHE A 126 9.67 1.25 -10.59
N ALA A 127 8.97 1.91 -11.51
CA ALA A 127 8.82 1.43 -12.87
C ALA A 127 10.14 1.60 -13.65
N VAL A 128 10.23 0.90 -14.79
CA VAL A 128 11.45 0.87 -15.62
C VAL A 128 11.87 2.23 -16.18
N ASP A 129 10.97 3.21 -16.18
CA ASP A 129 11.24 4.60 -16.60
C ASP A 129 11.59 5.54 -15.42
N GLY A 130 11.72 5.00 -14.20
CA GLY A 130 12.01 5.78 -13.00
C GLY A 130 10.78 6.41 -12.33
N THR A 131 9.57 6.19 -12.85
CA THR A 131 8.34 6.61 -12.17
C THR A 131 8.17 5.81 -10.88
N ALA A 132 8.05 6.51 -9.75
CA ALA A 132 7.79 5.85 -8.47
C ALA A 132 6.29 5.68 -8.21
N TYR A 133 5.92 4.57 -7.61
CA TYR A 133 4.57 4.26 -7.16
C TYR A 133 4.56 3.88 -5.69
N ALA A 134 3.48 4.20 -5.00
CA ALA A 134 3.29 3.87 -3.59
C ALA A 134 1.89 3.35 -3.32
N ALA A 135 1.80 2.22 -2.67
CA ALA A 135 0.56 1.66 -2.13
C ALA A 135 0.36 2.12 -0.70
N THR A 136 -0.79 2.66 -0.39
CA THR A 136 -1.11 3.17 0.94
C THR A 136 -2.29 2.44 1.56
N GLN A 137 -2.25 2.27 2.88
CA GLN A 137 -3.39 1.74 3.60
C GLN A 137 -4.57 2.71 3.53
N ASN A 138 -5.71 2.26 3.01
CA ASN A 138 -6.97 3.00 2.89
C ASN A 138 -6.98 4.21 1.93
N HIS A 139 -5.85 4.53 1.23
CA HIS A 139 -5.80 5.69 0.32
C HIS A 139 -5.36 5.31 -1.10
N GLY A 140 -5.22 4.01 -1.39
CA GLY A 140 -4.89 3.48 -2.72
C GLY A 140 -3.46 3.78 -3.17
N VAL A 141 -3.29 3.96 -4.49
CA VAL A 141 -1.99 4.10 -5.14
C VAL A 141 -1.71 5.57 -5.47
N TRP A 142 -0.47 5.96 -5.27
CA TRP A 142 0.09 7.28 -5.61
C TRP A 142 1.26 7.10 -6.56
N LYS A 143 1.55 8.12 -7.38
CA LYS A 143 2.72 8.12 -8.28
C LYS A 143 3.50 9.41 -8.23
N SER A 144 4.81 9.30 -8.48
CA SER A 144 5.76 10.39 -8.54
C SER A 144 6.63 10.28 -9.79
N TYR A 145 6.86 11.41 -10.47
CA TYR A 145 7.74 11.50 -11.64
C TYR A 145 9.10 12.15 -11.32
N ASP A 146 9.35 12.49 -10.06
CA ASP A 146 10.53 13.23 -9.60
C ASP A 146 11.25 12.50 -8.45
N GLY A 147 11.27 11.17 -8.51
CA GLY A 147 11.98 10.31 -7.56
C GLY A 147 11.38 10.29 -6.17
N GLY A 148 10.09 10.58 -6.00
CA GLY A 148 9.40 10.52 -4.72
C GLY A 148 9.30 11.86 -3.98
N VAL A 149 9.71 12.96 -4.61
CA VAL A 149 9.61 14.30 -4.01
C VAL A 149 8.18 14.81 -4.00
N ASN A 150 7.48 14.70 -5.13
CA ASN A 150 6.07 15.09 -5.27
C ASN A 150 5.23 13.89 -5.71
N TRP A 151 4.09 13.70 -5.05
CA TRP A 151 3.20 12.59 -5.30
C TRP A 151 1.84 13.04 -5.80
N THR A 152 1.30 12.31 -6.76
CA THR A 152 -0.03 12.51 -7.32
C THR A 152 -0.85 11.23 -7.17
N TYR A 153 -2.15 11.39 -6.94
CA TYR A 153 -3.07 10.27 -6.80
C TYR A 153 -3.23 9.49 -8.10
N ALA A 154 -3.16 8.16 -8.02
CA ALA A 154 -3.16 7.26 -9.17
C ALA A 154 -4.05 6.02 -8.96
N SER A 155 -5.25 6.17 -8.36
CA SER A 155 -6.10 5.04 -7.97
C SER A 155 -7.49 5.03 -8.59
N TYR A 156 -7.72 5.75 -9.68
CA TYR A 156 -9.05 5.77 -10.28
C TYR A 156 -9.46 4.38 -10.78
N GLY A 157 -10.62 3.90 -10.32
CA GLY A 157 -11.12 2.56 -10.62
C GLY A 157 -10.84 1.51 -9.55
N ILE A 158 -9.97 1.79 -8.58
CA ILE A 158 -9.78 0.91 -7.40
C ILE A 158 -10.98 1.09 -6.47
N LYS A 159 -11.59 -0.01 -6.07
CA LYS A 159 -12.72 -0.02 -5.14
C LYS A 159 -12.34 -0.52 -3.74
N SER A 160 -11.30 -1.34 -3.63
CA SER A 160 -10.74 -1.82 -2.37
C SER A 160 -9.43 -1.12 -2.10
N PHE A 161 -9.34 -0.41 -0.97
CA PHE A 161 -8.17 0.41 -0.63
C PHE A 161 -7.25 -0.22 0.42
N TYR A 162 -7.57 -1.40 0.92
CA TYR A 162 -6.65 -2.16 1.76
C TYR A 162 -5.70 -2.94 0.85
N GLY A 163 -4.70 -2.22 0.33
CA GLY A 163 -3.73 -2.77 -0.60
C GLY A 163 -2.53 -3.37 0.12
N MET A 164 -1.87 -4.31 -0.52
CA MET A 164 -0.76 -5.05 0.07
C MET A 164 0.53 -4.86 -0.73
N GLN A 165 0.49 -5.09 -2.04
CA GLN A 165 1.67 -5.05 -2.88
C GLN A 165 1.38 -4.38 -4.22
N LEU A 166 2.35 -3.60 -4.69
CA LEU A 166 2.48 -3.13 -6.07
C LEU A 166 3.49 -4.01 -6.81
N LEU A 167 3.29 -4.15 -8.11
CA LEU A 167 4.26 -4.78 -8.98
C LEU A 167 4.29 -4.01 -10.30
N THR A 168 5.48 -3.57 -10.70
CA THR A 168 5.73 -2.89 -11.98
C THR A 168 6.09 -3.89 -13.05
N HIS A 169 5.61 -3.66 -14.27
CA HIS A 169 5.96 -4.52 -15.40
C HIS A 169 7.43 -4.30 -15.81
N PRO A 170 8.21 -5.35 -16.09
CA PRO A 170 9.66 -5.25 -16.25
C PRO A 170 10.12 -4.44 -17.48
N THR A 171 9.24 -4.24 -18.47
CA THR A 171 9.58 -3.56 -19.74
C THR A 171 8.57 -2.48 -20.16
N ASN A 172 7.42 -2.38 -19.51
CA ASN A 172 6.38 -1.41 -19.84
C ASN A 172 5.97 -0.60 -18.62
N PRO A 173 6.42 0.67 -18.47
CA PRO A 173 6.17 1.49 -17.27
C PRO A 173 4.69 1.85 -17.08
N GLU A 174 3.85 1.71 -18.10
CA GLU A 174 2.41 1.99 -18.03
C GLU A 174 1.61 0.83 -17.42
N VAL A 175 2.20 -0.37 -17.34
CA VAL A 175 1.53 -1.57 -16.80
C VAL A 175 1.96 -1.82 -15.37
N LEU A 176 0.97 -1.89 -14.48
CA LEU A 176 1.17 -2.22 -13.07
C LEU A 176 0.05 -3.13 -12.57
N TYR A 177 0.39 -3.86 -11.53
CA TYR A 177 -0.55 -4.68 -10.77
C TYR A 177 -0.56 -4.23 -9.31
N TYR A 178 -1.72 -4.33 -8.70
CA TYR A 178 -1.92 -3.94 -7.31
C TYR A 178 -2.80 -4.96 -6.61
N THR A 179 -2.28 -5.60 -5.58
CA THR A 179 -3.03 -6.56 -4.77
C THR A 179 -3.74 -5.86 -3.63
N THR A 180 -4.94 -6.27 -3.35
CA THR A 180 -5.79 -5.73 -2.28
C THR A 180 -6.57 -6.84 -1.58
N SER A 181 -7.21 -6.53 -0.45
CA SER A 181 -8.17 -7.44 0.18
C SER A 181 -9.40 -7.76 -0.69
N GLY A 182 -9.63 -7.05 -1.77
CA GLY A 182 -10.75 -7.24 -2.70
C GLY A 182 -10.36 -7.74 -4.08
N GLY A 183 -9.12 -8.22 -4.27
CA GLY A 183 -8.64 -8.76 -5.54
C GLY A 183 -7.38 -8.11 -6.09
N VAL A 184 -7.03 -8.50 -7.30
CA VAL A 184 -5.90 -7.95 -8.05
C VAL A 184 -6.42 -6.92 -9.03
N TYR A 185 -5.84 -5.73 -9.01
CA TYR A 185 -6.11 -4.66 -9.96
C TYR A 185 -4.95 -4.52 -10.94
N LYS A 186 -5.27 -4.21 -12.18
CA LYS A 186 -4.32 -3.90 -13.25
C LYS A 186 -4.58 -2.53 -13.83
N THR A 187 -3.52 -1.82 -14.20
CA THR A 187 -3.57 -0.63 -15.05
C THR A 187 -2.69 -0.83 -16.27
N ASP A 188 -3.10 -0.26 -17.44
CA ASP A 188 -2.34 -0.24 -18.69
C ASP A 188 -1.96 1.19 -19.08
N ASN A 189 -2.13 2.15 -18.16
CA ASN A 189 -1.95 3.57 -18.42
C ASN A 189 -1.35 4.33 -17.22
N GLY A 190 -0.40 3.70 -16.52
CA GLY A 190 0.36 4.32 -15.44
C GLY A 190 -0.50 4.77 -14.26
N GLY A 191 -1.53 3.99 -13.92
CA GLY A 191 -2.41 4.28 -12.78
C GLY A 191 -3.51 5.30 -13.05
N MET A 192 -3.70 5.75 -14.30
CA MET A 192 -4.82 6.66 -14.63
C MET A 192 -6.18 5.97 -14.55
N LEU A 193 -6.22 4.66 -14.79
CA LEU A 193 -7.41 3.83 -14.63
C LEU A 193 -7.01 2.40 -14.27
N TRP A 194 -7.55 1.91 -13.17
CA TRP A 194 -7.40 0.54 -12.73
C TRP A 194 -8.65 -0.28 -13.02
N LYS A 195 -8.46 -1.53 -13.37
CA LYS A 195 -9.52 -2.51 -13.58
C LYS A 195 -9.24 -3.72 -12.70
N VAL A 196 -10.29 -4.34 -12.18
CA VAL A 196 -10.16 -5.64 -11.54
C VAL A 196 -9.66 -6.63 -12.58
N SER A 197 -8.51 -7.23 -12.34
CA SER A 197 -7.92 -8.25 -13.21
C SER A 197 -8.49 -9.63 -12.88
N ASP A 198 -8.99 -9.83 -11.65
CA ASP A 198 -9.49 -11.13 -11.22
C ASP A 198 -10.58 -11.07 -10.16
N THR A 199 -11.35 -12.15 -10.12
CA THR A 199 -12.37 -12.50 -9.14
C THR A 199 -12.06 -13.82 -8.43
N LEU A 200 -10.85 -14.04 -7.93
CA LEU A 200 -10.56 -15.15 -7.01
C LEU A 200 -11.34 -14.96 -5.70
N CYS A 201 -11.60 -13.70 -5.34
CA CYS A 201 -12.55 -13.33 -4.30
C CYS A 201 -13.96 -13.23 -4.88
N LYS A 202 -14.88 -13.99 -4.33
CA LYS A 202 -16.25 -14.15 -4.88
C LYS A 202 -17.16 -12.93 -4.72
N GLU A 203 -16.80 -11.94 -3.92
CA GLU A 203 -17.60 -10.72 -3.72
C GLU A 203 -16.71 -9.50 -3.49
N GLU A 204 -17.08 -8.34 -4.05
CA GLU A 204 -16.38 -7.04 -3.88
C GLU A 204 -16.30 -6.55 -2.42
N THR A 205 -16.90 -7.27 -1.49
CA THR A 205 -16.97 -6.99 -0.05
C THR A 205 -16.30 -8.05 0.80
N ASP A 206 -15.70 -9.08 0.17
CA ASP A 206 -15.07 -10.16 0.90
C ASP A 206 -13.70 -9.69 1.42
N THR A 207 -13.64 -9.45 2.72
CA THR A 207 -12.40 -9.05 3.43
C THR A 207 -11.46 -10.23 3.66
N GLY A 208 -11.82 -11.42 3.16
CA GLY A 208 -11.11 -12.67 3.42
C GLY A 208 -9.98 -13.02 2.45
N CYS A 209 -9.77 -12.24 1.39
CA CYS A 209 -8.72 -12.53 0.41
C CYS A 209 -7.55 -11.57 0.58
N HIS A 210 -6.49 -12.00 1.23
CA HIS A 210 -5.28 -11.23 1.39
C HIS A 210 -4.20 -11.75 0.44
N TYR A 211 -3.92 -11.01 -0.63
CA TYR A 211 -2.90 -11.33 -1.61
C TYR A 211 -1.65 -10.51 -1.35
N HIS A 212 -0.55 -11.17 -0.98
CA HIS A 212 0.69 -10.50 -0.60
C HIS A 212 1.86 -10.80 -1.54
N GLY A 213 2.02 -12.04 -1.97
CA GLY A 213 3.11 -12.41 -2.87
C GLY A 213 2.71 -12.28 -4.33
N LEU A 214 3.29 -11.35 -5.08
CA LEU A 214 3.02 -11.15 -6.51
C LEU A 214 4.36 -11.10 -7.26
N ILE A 215 4.51 -11.92 -8.31
CA ILE A 215 5.65 -11.85 -9.23
C ILE A 215 5.19 -11.99 -10.68
N ILE A 216 5.97 -11.42 -11.60
CA ILE A 216 5.84 -11.58 -13.05
C ILE A 216 6.92 -12.53 -13.53
N ASP A 217 6.57 -13.45 -14.46
CA ASP A 217 7.57 -14.25 -15.18
C ASP A 217 8.37 -13.32 -16.12
N PRO A 218 9.67 -13.13 -15.91
CA PRO A 218 10.44 -12.20 -16.74
C PRO A 218 10.57 -12.64 -18.21
N ASP A 219 10.40 -13.93 -18.50
CA ASP A 219 10.41 -14.46 -19.87
C ASP A 219 9.04 -14.33 -20.56
N ASN A 220 7.97 -14.28 -19.78
CA ASN A 220 6.59 -14.14 -20.26
C ASN A 220 5.80 -13.21 -19.34
N PRO A 221 5.88 -11.89 -19.53
CA PRO A 221 5.25 -10.92 -18.63
C PRO A 221 3.71 -10.97 -18.53
N GLU A 222 3.03 -11.71 -19.41
CA GLU A 222 1.59 -12.00 -19.26
C GLU A 222 1.32 -13.08 -18.20
N GLN A 223 2.35 -13.82 -17.82
CA GLN A 223 2.25 -14.84 -16.77
C GLN A 223 2.65 -14.27 -15.42
N ILE A 224 1.67 -14.23 -14.52
CA ILE A 224 1.79 -13.70 -13.18
C ILE A 224 1.55 -14.83 -12.17
N TYR A 225 2.28 -14.79 -11.08
CA TYR A 225 2.08 -15.67 -9.94
C TYR A 225 1.62 -14.86 -8.75
N LEU A 226 0.65 -15.38 -8.03
CA LEU A 226 0.00 -14.74 -6.90
C LEU A 226 0.00 -15.71 -5.72
N GLY A 227 0.54 -15.27 -4.61
CA GLY A 227 0.49 -15.97 -3.34
C GLY A 227 -0.40 -15.23 -2.34
N GLY A 228 -1.08 -15.96 -1.50
CA GLY A 228 -1.91 -15.34 -0.48
C GLY A 228 -2.41 -16.32 0.56
N GLY A 229 -3.16 -15.81 1.51
CA GLY A 229 -3.80 -16.57 2.57
C GLY A 229 -5.05 -15.87 3.05
N GLY A 230 -5.91 -16.56 3.75
CA GLY A 230 -7.08 -15.95 4.41
C GLY A 230 -6.69 -15.44 5.80
N ASP A 231 -6.97 -14.18 6.11
CA ASP A 231 -6.76 -13.58 7.43
C ASP A 231 -8.01 -13.69 8.33
N ASP A 232 -9.12 -14.21 7.82
CA ASP A 232 -10.41 -14.27 8.51
C ASP A 232 -10.69 -15.61 9.19
N GLY A 233 -9.67 -16.48 9.32
CA GLY A 233 -9.82 -17.80 9.92
C GLY A 233 -10.51 -18.81 9.00
N THR A 234 -10.69 -18.50 7.71
CA THR A 234 -11.01 -19.52 6.73
C THR A 234 -9.78 -20.39 6.51
N PRO A 235 -9.88 -21.73 6.62
CA PRO A 235 -8.73 -22.63 6.47
C PRO A 235 -8.21 -22.74 5.03
N ASP A 236 -8.74 -21.95 4.11
CA ASP A 236 -8.44 -22.05 2.69
C ASP A 236 -7.45 -20.96 2.26
N GLY A 237 -6.21 -21.02 2.75
CA GLY A 237 -5.09 -20.34 2.11
C GLY A 237 -5.12 -20.66 0.61
N ILE A 238 -5.10 -19.64 -0.26
CA ILE A 238 -5.19 -19.88 -1.71
C ILE A 238 -3.93 -20.55 -2.28
N GLY A 239 -2.88 -20.70 -1.45
CA GLY A 239 -1.58 -21.20 -1.91
C GLY A 239 -0.95 -20.26 -2.93
N ILE A 240 -0.35 -20.82 -3.96
CA ILE A 240 0.18 -20.05 -5.09
C ILE A 240 -0.67 -20.35 -6.33
N LYS A 241 -1.17 -19.30 -6.96
CA LYS A 241 -1.89 -19.34 -8.22
C LYS A 241 -1.03 -18.75 -9.34
N LYS A 242 -1.25 -19.20 -10.57
CA LYS A 242 -0.66 -18.57 -11.76
C LYS A 242 -1.73 -18.26 -12.80
N THR A 243 -1.53 -17.19 -13.52
CA THR A 243 -2.35 -16.82 -14.67
C THR A 243 -1.50 -16.88 -15.94
N PRO A 244 -1.96 -17.53 -17.01
CA PRO A 244 -1.28 -17.52 -18.30
C PRO A 244 -1.77 -16.40 -19.22
N ASP A 245 -2.76 -15.61 -18.81
CA ASP A 245 -3.56 -14.72 -19.63
C ASP A 245 -3.85 -13.39 -18.94
N ASP A 246 -2.84 -12.90 -18.21
CA ASP A 246 -2.85 -11.55 -17.62
C ASP A 246 -3.97 -11.33 -16.56
N GLY A 247 -4.28 -12.38 -15.81
CA GLY A 247 -5.24 -12.33 -14.72
C GLY A 247 -6.68 -12.71 -15.10
N LEU A 248 -6.94 -13.13 -16.34
CA LEU A 248 -8.28 -13.53 -16.75
C LEU A 248 -8.67 -14.92 -16.22
N THR A 249 -7.70 -15.84 -16.15
CA THR A 249 -7.87 -17.16 -15.54
C THR A 249 -6.72 -17.49 -14.59
N TRP A 250 -7.03 -18.26 -13.54
CA TRP A 250 -6.06 -18.65 -12.53
C TRP A 250 -6.05 -20.16 -12.30
N ASN A 251 -4.87 -20.73 -12.22
CA ASN A 251 -4.63 -22.14 -11.99
C ASN A 251 -3.74 -22.33 -10.78
N ASP A 252 -3.86 -23.47 -10.10
CA ASP A 252 -2.97 -23.84 -9.00
C ASP A 252 -1.52 -23.99 -9.48
N SER A 253 -0.58 -23.51 -8.67
CA SER A 253 0.86 -23.56 -8.93
C SER A 253 1.62 -23.84 -7.62
N ASP A 254 1.09 -24.75 -6.80
CA ASP A 254 1.46 -24.95 -5.40
C ASP A 254 1.76 -26.42 -5.06
N GLU A 255 2.07 -27.29 -6.03
CA GLU A 255 2.44 -28.67 -5.74
C GLU A 255 3.67 -28.74 -4.83
N GLY A 256 3.54 -29.41 -3.69
CA GLY A 256 4.57 -29.48 -2.65
C GLY A 256 4.55 -28.31 -1.65
N PHE A 257 3.65 -27.34 -1.86
CA PHE A 257 3.40 -26.30 -0.88
C PHE A 257 2.51 -26.82 0.26
N VAL A 258 2.69 -26.30 1.45
CA VAL A 258 1.81 -26.65 2.58
C VAL A 258 0.51 -25.86 2.43
N LYS A 259 -0.64 -26.49 2.62
CA LYS A 259 -1.94 -25.83 2.57
C LYS A 259 -2.15 -24.95 3.81
N ASP A 260 -3.02 -23.97 3.67
CA ASP A 260 -3.43 -23.07 4.75
C ASP A 260 -2.29 -22.18 5.30
N ILE A 261 -1.34 -21.81 4.42
CA ILE A 261 -0.23 -20.93 4.73
C ILE A 261 -0.36 -19.63 3.95
N HIS A 262 -0.04 -18.54 4.61
CA HIS A 262 0.05 -17.22 4.04
C HIS A 262 1.40 -17.03 3.33
N VAL A 263 1.38 -16.77 2.01
CA VAL A 263 2.58 -16.40 1.24
C VAL A 263 2.77 -14.90 1.37
N SER A 264 3.81 -14.48 2.08
CA SER A 264 4.06 -13.07 2.39
C SER A 264 4.82 -12.33 1.28
N LYS A 265 5.82 -12.96 0.67
CA LYS A 265 6.57 -12.38 -0.45
C LYS A 265 7.07 -13.49 -1.37
N MET A 266 7.20 -13.17 -2.66
CA MET A 266 7.87 -14.05 -3.63
C MET A 266 9.01 -13.31 -4.34
N ALA A 267 10.00 -14.04 -4.81
CA ALA A 267 11.14 -13.52 -5.57
C ALA A 267 11.51 -14.45 -6.71
N VAL A 268 11.97 -13.88 -7.82
CA VAL A 268 12.51 -14.60 -8.97
C VAL A 268 14.03 -14.49 -8.93
N ASP A 269 14.73 -15.57 -9.27
CA ASP A 269 16.17 -15.54 -9.47
C ASP A 269 16.51 -14.73 -10.73
N PRO A 270 17.24 -13.62 -10.62
CA PRO A 270 17.51 -12.75 -11.77
C PRO A 270 18.40 -13.37 -12.84
N SER A 271 19.15 -14.41 -12.49
CA SER A 271 20.03 -15.14 -13.44
C SER A 271 19.38 -16.37 -14.06
N ASN A 272 18.32 -16.88 -13.43
CA ASN A 272 17.59 -18.05 -13.91
C ASN A 272 16.08 -17.93 -13.60
N PRO A 273 15.28 -17.44 -14.53
CA PRO A 273 13.85 -17.19 -14.34
C PRO A 273 13.00 -18.46 -14.13
N ASP A 274 13.58 -19.65 -14.18
CA ASP A 274 12.89 -20.89 -13.77
C ASP A 274 12.89 -21.09 -12.25
N ILE A 275 13.72 -20.31 -11.51
CA ILE A 275 13.86 -20.44 -10.06
C ILE A 275 13.08 -19.35 -9.35
N PHE A 276 12.12 -19.76 -8.52
CA PHE A 276 11.34 -18.91 -7.66
C PHE A 276 11.56 -19.23 -6.18
N TYR A 277 11.40 -18.22 -5.35
CA TYR A 277 11.41 -18.34 -3.91
C TYR A 277 10.12 -17.74 -3.32
N ALA A 278 9.65 -18.28 -2.21
CA ALA A 278 8.51 -17.77 -1.47
C ALA A 278 8.77 -17.81 0.04
N SER A 279 8.51 -16.71 0.72
CA SER A 279 8.47 -16.63 2.19
C SER A 279 7.03 -16.79 2.67
N THR A 280 6.86 -17.35 3.86
CA THR A 280 5.55 -17.66 4.41
C THR A 280 5.41 -17.26 5.87
N GLN A 281 4.22 -16.86 6.25
CA GLN A 281 3.80 -16.57 7.61
C GLN A 281 2.66 -17.50 8.03
N GLY A 282 2.46 -17.63 9.33
CA GLY A 282 1.27 -18.27 9.88
C GLY A 282 0.03 -17.39 9.67
N ALA A 283 -1.11 -18.01 9.53
CA ALA A 283 -2.38 -17.30 9.49
C ALA A 283 -2.78 -16.80 10.88
N VAL A 284 -3.39 -15.63 10.92
CA VAL A 284 -3.95 -15.03 12.13
C VAL A 284 -5.44 -14.79 11.96
N HIS A 285 -6.21 -15.00 13.01
CA HIS A 285 -7.63 -14.70 13.06
C HIS A 285 -7.88 -13.52 13.98
N LEU A 286 -8.68 -12.55 13.52
CA LEU A 286 -9.09 -11.38 14.27
C LEU A 286 -10.50 -11.59 14.85
N GLU A 287 -10.62 -11.85 16.15
CA GLU A 287 -11.90 -11.89 16.84
C GLU A 287 -12.05 -10.65 17.75
N GLY A 288 -12.70 -9.61 17.22
CA GLY A 288 -12.87 -8.33 17.93
C GLY A 288 -11.55 -7.59 18.12
N LYS A 289 -10.99 -7.61 19.35
CA LYS A 289 -9.67 -7.03 19.68
C LYS A 289 -8.61 -8.10 19.98
N THR A 290 -8.94 -9.36 19.85
CA THR A 290 -8.02 -10.48 20.07
C THR A 290 -7.53 -11.00 18.74
N VAL A 291 -6.21 -11.20 18.64
CA VAL A 291 -5.57 -11.90 17.52
C VAL A 291 -5.24 -13.30 18.00
N GLU A 292 -5.79 -14.28 17.32
CA GLU A 292 -5.43 -15.68 17.53
C GLU A 292 -4.64 -16.18 16.32
N LYS A 293 -3.46 -16.72 16.55
CA LYS A 293 -2.67 -17.40 15.55
C LYS A 293 -3.32 -18.75 15.24
N THR A 294 -3.76 -18.96 14.01
CA THR A 294 -4.46 -20.17 13.60
C THR A 294 -3.56 -21.22 12.96
N SER A 295 -2.41 -20.81 12.41
CA SER A 295 -1.38 -21.70 11.90
C SER A 295 0.02 -21.11 12.11
N ASP A 296 1.05 -21.95 12.06
CA ASP A 296 2.45 -21.52 12.01
C ASP A 296 2.86 -21.33 10.56
N GLY A 297 3.80 -20.41 10.31
CA GLY A 297 4.50 -20.30 9.02
C GLY A 297 5.25 -21.58 8.66
N ALA A 298 5.59 -21.75 7.41
CA ALA A 298 6.37 -22.91 6.93
C ALA A 298 7.77 -22.52 6.45
N GLY A 299 8.18 -21.29 6.67
CA GLY A 299 9.49 -20.77 6.30
C GLY A 299 9.58 -20.47 4.81
N VAL A 300 10.69 -20.83 4.21
CA VAL A 300 11.03 -20.50 2.83
C VAL A 300 10.86 -21.71 1.93
N PHE A 301 10.27 -21.48 0.76
CA PHE A 301 10.15 -22.44 -0.31
C PHE A 301 10.95 -22.01 -1.54
N LYS A 302 11.42 -23.00 -2.31
CA LYS A 302 12.08 -22.84 -3.59
C LYS A 302 11.40 -23.71 -4.64
N SER A 303 11.14 -23.12 -5.81
CA SER A 303 10.82 -23.83 -7.05
C SER A 303 12.00 -23.72 -8.01
N THR A 304 12.20 -24.74 -8.84
CA THR A 304 13.20 -24.76 -9.93
C THR A 304 12.57 -25.00 -11.29
N ASN A 305 11.25 -24.84 -11.38
CA ASN A 305 10.44 -25.11 -12.57
C ASN A 305 9.26 -24.14 -12.69
N LYS A 306 9.52 -22.84 -12.49
CA LYS A 306 8.53 -21.77 -12.59
C LYS A 306 7.27 -22.03 -11.75
N GLY A 307 7.45 -22.40 -10.47
CA GLY A 307 6.35 -22.58 -9.54
C GLY A 307 5.50 -23.84 -9.73
N GLU A 308 5.84 -24.74 -10.66
CA GLU A 308 5.09 -26.00 -10.82
C GLU A 308 5.20 -26.90 -9.59
N THR A 309 6.40 -26.95 -8.98
CA THR A 309 6.62 -27.69 -7.73
C THR A 309 7.51 -26.90 -6.78
N TRP A 310 7.26 -27.04 -5.48
CA TRP A 310 7.94 -26.32 -4.43
C TRP A 310 8.55 -27.24 -3.38
N LYS A 311 9.69 -26.82 -2.83
CA LYS A 311 10.39 -27.53 -1.77
C LYS A 311 10.84 -26.56 -0.68
N GLN A 312 10.61 -26.93 0.58
CA GLN A 312 11.12 -26.18 1.74
C GLN A 312 12.66 -26.15 1.78
N ILE A 313 13.21 -24.98 2.11
CA ILE A 313 14.66 -24.75 2.22
C ILE A 313 15.00 -24.02 3.53
N ASN A 314 14.64 -24.59 4.68
CA ASN A 314 14.66 -23.95 6.00
C ASN A 314 15.91 -24.25 6.85
N ASN A 315 16.90 -24.96 6.32
CA ASN A 315 18.05 -25.39 7.11
C ASN A 315 18.87 -24.21 7.66
N GLY A 316 18.83 -24.00 8.98
CA GLY A 316 19.51 -22.90 9.67
C GLY A 316 18.63 -21.73 10.05
N LEU A 317 17.35 -21.70 9.65
CA LEU A 317 16.38 -20.73 10.16
C LEU A 317 16.00 -21.05 11.60
N GLY A 318 15.91 -20.05 12.45
CA GLY A 318 15.46 -20.17 13.85
C GLY A 318 13.95 -20.11 14.01
N THR A 319 13.25 -19.52 13.03
CA THR A 319 11.78 -19.45 12.96
C THR A 319 11.29 -19.81 11.56
N LEU A 320 10.03 -20.16 11.44
CA LEU A 320 9.35 -20.38 10.15
C LEU A 320 8.38 -19.22 9.79
N GLU A 321 8.34 -18.19 10.62
CA GLU A 321 7.61 -16.95 10.35
C GLU A 321 8.46 -16.02 9.48
N THR A 322 8.47 -16.25 8.17
CA THR A 322 9.29 -15.48 7.23
C THR A 322 8.45 -14.47 6.46
N ASN A 323 8.83 -13.20 6.56
CA ASN A 323 8.05 -12.09 6.04
C ASN A 323 8.49 -11.66 4.63
N VAL A 324 9.79 -11.58 4.40
CA VAL A 324 10.36 -11.11 3.15
C VAL A 324 11.49 -12.02 2.69
N ILE A 325 11.56 -12.25 1.38
CA ILE A 325 12.68 -12.96 0.71
C ILE A 325 13.19 -12.11 -0.44
N VAL A 326 14.52 -11.96 -0.51
CA VAL A 326 15.19 -11.18 -1.56
C VAL A 326 16.35 -11.98 -2.13
N VAL A 327 16.47 -12.00 -3.45
CA VAL A 327 17.64 -12.52 -4.17
C VAL A 327 18.56 -11.35 -4.50
N ASP A 328 19.85 -11.49 -4.26
CA ASP A 328 20.83 -10.48 -4.68
C ASP A 328 20.79 -10.35 -6.22
N PRO A 329 20.56 -9.15 -6.77
CA PRO A 329 20.40 -8.96 -8.21
C PRO A 329 21.68 -9.27 -9.01
N ASN A 330 22.84 -9.31 -8.35
CA ASN A 330 24.13 -9.56 -9.01
C ASN A 330 24.73 -10.94 -8.67
N ASP A 331 24.19 -11.64 -7.65
CA ASP A 331 24.66 -12.95 -7.20
C ASP A 331 23.48 -13.81 -6.72
N SER A 332 22.91 -14.59 -7.62
CA SER A 332 21.78 -15.49 -7.33
C SER A 332 22.04 -16.59 -6.31
N SER A 333 23.30 -16.80 -5.90
CA SER A 333 23.62 -17.67 -4.77
C SER A 333 23.37 -17.00 -3.43
N THR A 334 23.31 -15.68 -3.39
CA THR A 334 23.10 -14.88 -2.20
C THR A 334 21.63 -14.48 -2.05
N LEU A 335 21.05 -14.86 -0.92
CA LEU A 335 19.66 -14.58 -0.54
C LEU A 335 19.60 -13.95 0.85
N TYR A 336 18.60 -13.13 1.06
CA TYR A 336 18.26 -12.60 2.38
C TYR A 336 16.83 -12.93 2.73
N VAL A 337 16.57 -13.25 4.00
CA VAL A 337 15.23 -13.51 4.56
C VAL A 337 15.06 -12.69 5.82
N GLY A 338 14.00 -11.91 5.85
CA GLY A 338 13.51 -11.24 7.03
C GLY A 338 12.41 -12.07 7.69
N THR A 339 12.37 -12.06 9.00
CA THR A 339 11.41 -12.78 9.82
C THR A 339 10.59 -11.81 10.66
N ASP A 340 9.47 -12.28 11.21
CA ASP A 340 8.62 -11.44 12.05
C ASP A 340 9.21 -11.18 13.43
N ASP A 341 9.97 -12.13 13.97
CA ASP A 341 10.38 -12.11 15.38
C ASP A 341 11.75 -12.73 15.66
N ASP A 342 12.54 -13.01 14.62
CA ASP A 342 13.89 -13.61 14.76
C ASP A 342 14.94 -12.94 13.85
N GLY A 343 14.65 -11.71 13.38
CA GLY A 343 15.58 -10.86 12.66
C GLY A 343 15.88 -11.28 11.22
N LEU A 344 17.11 -11.06 10.81
CA LEU A 344 17.59 -11.19 9.44
C LEU A 344 18.47 -12.45 9.26
N TYR A 345 18.26 -13.16 8.15
CA TYR A 345 19.07 -14.29 7.74
C TYR A 345 19.65 -14.09 6.34
N LYS A 346 20.84 -14.66 6.12
CA LYS A 346 21.54 -14.68 4.83
C LYS A 346 21.87 -16.11 4.43
N SER A 347 21.66 -16.43 3.16
CA SER A 347 22.22 -17.61 2.50
C SER A 347 23.25 -17.18 1.44
N THR A 348 24.28 -17.95 1.21
CA THR A 348 25.27 -17.79 0.12
C THR A 348 25.35 -19.03 -0.75
N ASN A 349 24.34 -19.88 -0.69
CA ASN A 349 24.24 -21.13 -1.44
C ASN A 349 22.80 -21.41 -1.92
N SER A 350 22.14 -20.36 -2.40
CA SER A 350 20.79 -20.41 -2.99
C SER A 350 19.73 -21.03 -2.06
N GLY A 351 19.85 -20.75 -0.76
CA GLY A 351 18.89 -21.19 0.26
C GLY A 351 19.16 -22.58 0.85
N GLU A 352 20.23 -23.27 0.47
CA GLU A 352 20.53 -24.59 1.07
C GLU A 352 20.82 -24.50 2.57
N THR A 353 21.45 -23.40 2.99
CA THR A 353 21.67 -23.10 4.41
C THR A 353 21.52 -21.60 4.70
N TRP A 354 21.01 -21.28 5.88
CA TRP A 354 20.79 -19.94 6.36
C TRP A 354 21.65 -19.63 7.59
N VAL A 355 22.17 -18.41 7.66
CA VAL A 355 22.96 -17.90 8.79
C VAL A 355 22.32 -16.62 9.29
N LYS A 356 22.01 -16.57 10.58
CA LYS A 356 21.47 -15.37 11.23
C LYS A 356 22.49 -14.23 11.19
N MET A 357 22.02 -13.05 10.78
CA MET A 357 22.81 -11.82 10.74
C MET A 357 22.65 -11.07 12.06
N ASN A 358 23.75 -10.57 12.61
CA ASN A 358 23.71 -9.77 13.82
C ASN A 358 23.71 -8.28 13.45
N ILE A 359 22.60 -7.60 13.74
CA ILE A 359 22.50 -6.13 13.62
C ILE A 359 22.73 -5.54 15.01
N PRO A 360 23.74 -4.68 15.21
CA PRO A 360 24.04 -4.13 16.53
C PRO A 360 22.93 -3.18 17.02
N ASN A 361 22.75 -3.06 18.33
CA ASN A 361 21.80 -2.18 19.01
C ASN A 361 20.32 -2.52 18.79
N VAL A 362 20.01 -3.66 18.19
CA VAL A 362 18.64 -4.23 18.15
C VAL A 362 18.59 -5.55 18.93
N PRO A 363 17.48 -5.88 19.59
CA PRO A 363 17.29 -7.21 20.19
C PRO A 363 17.35 -8.32 19.14
N ASP A 364 17.72 -9.54 19.53
CA ASP A 364 17.78 -10.67 18.61
C ASP A 364 16.41 -11.08 18.01
N ASN A 365 15.33 -10.60 18.60
CA ASN A 365 13.94 -10.91 18.23
C ASN A 365 13.21 -9.72 17.55
N PHE A 366 13.88 -8.97 16.69
CA PHE A 366 13.24 -7.91 15.92
C PHE A 366 12.57 -8.45 14.64
N GLY A 367 11.53 -7.76 14.20
CA GLY A 367 10.87 -8.02 12.91
C GLY A 367 11.53 -7.23 11.77
N VAL A 368 11.57 -7.84 10.59
CA VAL A 368 12.04 -7.23 9.35
C VAL A 368 10.86 -6.99 8.42
N GLY A 369 10.58 -5.73 8.09
CA GLY A 369 9.50 -5.37 7.18
C GLY A 369 9.89 -5.52 5.72
N ASP A 370 11.09 -5.02 5.34
CA ASP A 370 11.59 -5.19 3.97
C ASP A 370 13.11 -5.16 3.90
N ILE A 371 13.65 -5.65 2.77
CA ILE A 371 15.08 -5.73 2.48
C ILE A 371 15.29 -5.30 1.03
N VAL A 372 16.28 -4.46 0.79
CA VAL A 372 16.71 -4.14 -0.57
C VAL A 372 18.22 -4.23 -0.70
N VAL A 373 18.70 -4.93 -1.72
CA VAL A 373 20.11 -4.98 -2.09
C VAL A 373 20.36 -3.91 -3.16
N ASP A 374 21.43 -3.14 -3.00
CA ASP A 374 21.81 -2.16 -4.00
C ASP A 374 22.13 -2.86 -5.34
N PRO A 375 21.39 -2.54 -6.42
CA PRO A 375 21.57 -3.24 -7.69
C PRO A 375 22.93 -3.00 -8.36
N GLU A 376 23.70 -2.02 -7.88
CA GLU A 376 25.06 -1.73 -8.37
C GLU A 376 26.15 -2.34 -7.48
N ASN A 377 25.80 -2.73 -6.22
CA ASN A 377 26.79 -3.22 -5.28
C ASN A 377 26.20 -4.19 -4.26
N SER A 378 26.36 -5.50 -4.46
CA SER A 378 25.90 -6.57 -3.55
C SER A 378 26.39 -6.45 -2.10
N ASN A 379 27.45 -5.64 -1.85
CA ASN A 379 27.88 -5.41 -0.48
C ASN A 379 27.02 -4.37 0.27
N VAL A 380 26.19 -3.60 -0.46
CA VAL A 380 25.31 -2.59 0.12
C VAL A 380 23.89 -3.18 0.21
N VAL A 381 23.42 -3.30 1.45
CA VAL A 381 22.07 -3.82 1.73
C VAL A 381 21.41 -2.91 2.76
N TYR A 382 20.15 -2.58 2.52
CA TYR A 382 19.29 -1.85 3.45
C TYR A 382 18.24 -2.80 4.00
N VAL A 383 17.99 -2.71 5.30
CA VAL A 383 17.00 -3.50 6.02
C VAL A 383 16.12 -2.58 6.82
N GLY A 384 14.83 -2.62 6.55
CA GLY A 384 13.80 -1.91 7.30
C GLY A 384 13.22 -2.81 8.41
N THR A 385 13.07 -2.26 9.60
CA THR A 385 12.51 -3.00 10.74
C THR A 385 11.04 -2.68 10.93
N LEU A 386 10.25 -3.71 11.29
CA LEU A 386 8.81 -3.59 11.52
C LEU A 386 8.37 -4.62 12.56
N ASP A 387 7.50 -4.22 13.47
CA ASP A 387 6.82 -5.13 14.39
C ASP A 387 5.42 -5.47 13.86
N TYR A 388 5.31 -6.56 13.08
CA TYR A 388 4.06 -7.00 12.45
C TYR A 388 3.00 -7.42 13.48
N PHE A 389 3.39 -8.14 14.52
CA PHE A 389 2.45 -8.61 15.55
C PHE A 389 1.75 -7.50 16.33
N ARG A 390 2.29 -6.28 16.29
CA ARG A 390 1.67 -5.11 16.94
C ARG A 390 0.70 -4.34 16.08
N LEU A 391 0.61 -4.64 14.80
CA LEU A 391 -0.44 -4.06 13.95
C LEU A 391 -1.84 -4.37 14.49
N ALA A 392 -1.98 -5.45 15.24
CA ALA A 392 -3.27 -5.98 15.60
C ALA A 392 -3.69 -5.84 17.08
N VAL A 393 -2.81 -5.78 18.11
CA VAL A 393 -3.30 -6.16 19.46
C VAL A 393 -2.92 -5.32 20.65
N ASP A 394 -1.77 -4.65 20.75
CA ASP A 394 -1.41 -4.14 22.08
C ASP A 394 -0.57 -2.86 22.12
N GLU A 395 -1.23 -1.72 22.17
CA GLU A 395 -0.58 -0.43 22.47
C GLU A 395 0.01 -0.40 23.90
N SER A 396 -0.29 -1.39 24.77
CA SER A 396 0.13 -1.42 26.17
C SER A 396 1.55 -1.96 26.38
N ARG A 397 2.13 -2.65 25.41
CA ARG A 397 3.47 -3.28 25.54
C ARG A 397 4.67 -2.34 25.32
N GLY A 398 4.44 -1.05 25.05
CA GLY A 398 5.52 -0.09 24.76
C GLY A 398 6.14 -0.35 23.35
N VAL A 399 6.79 0.62 22.74
CA VAL A 399 7.42 0.47 21.41
C VAL A 399 8.60 -0.50 21.52
N ILE A 400 8.43 -1.76 21.12
CA ILE A 400 9.51 -2.74 20.99
C ILE A 400 9.47 -3.20 19.54
N GLY A 401 10.53 -2.95 18.74
CA GLY A 401 10.70 -3.61 17.45
C GLY A 401 10.77 -2.72 16.21
N GLU A 402 10.48 -1.42 16.31
CA GLU A 402 10.65 -0.49 15.20
C GLU A 402 11.92 0.32 15.41
N TYR A 403 13.01 -0.03 14.71
CA TYR A 403 14.35 0.56 14.88
C TYR A 403 14.79 1.37 13.66
N GLY A 404 13.93 1.47 12.63
CA GLY A 404 14.23 2.18 11.41
C GLY A 404 14.93 1.33 10.36
N ILE A 405 15.84 1.97 9.64
CA ILE A 405 16.60 1.39 8.54
C ILE A 405 18.04 1.16 9.00
N PHE A 406 18.56 -0.02 8.69
CA PHE A 406 19.98 -0.37 8.86
C PHE A 406 20.62 -0.59 7.49
N ARG A 407 21.89 -0.14 7.38
CA ARG A 407 22.70 -0.27 6.18
C ARG A 407 23.96 -1.06 6.46
N THR A 408 24.29 -1.99 5.59
CA THR A 408 25.64 -2.56 5.47
C THR A 408 26.31 -2.11 4.18
N ILE A 409 27.63 -2.01 4.17
CA ILE A 409 28.45 -1.73 2.97
C ILE A 409 29.53 -2.81 2.74
N ASP A 410 29.49 -3.88 3.51
CA ASP A 410 30.48 -4.97 3.51
C ASP A 410 29.82 -6.37 3.43
N GLY A 411 28.61 -6.44 2.90
CA GLY A 411 27.86 -7.69 2.70
C GLY A 411 27.31 -8.29 3.98
N GLY A 412 27.08 -7.45 5.00
CA GLY A 412 26.46 -7.83 6.26
C GLY A 412 27.45 -8.19 7.37
N LYS A 413 28.76 -7.91 7.20
CA LYS A 413 29.75 -8.12 8.27
C LYS A 413 29.65 -7.05 9.36
N SER A 414 29.28 -5.84 8.97
CA SER A 414 28.95 -4.75 9.88
C SER A 414 27.69 -4.00 9.40
N TRP A 415 26.98 -3.40 10.35
CA TRP A 415 25.76 -2.63 10.11
C TRP A 415 25.80 -1.29 10.82
N SER A 416 25.21 -0.27 10.22
CA SER A 416 25.02 1.04 10.79
C SER A 416 23.57 1.49 10.64
N GLU A 417 23.09 2.30 11.56
CA GLU A 417 21.80 2.96 11.46
C GLU A 417 21.80 3.93 10.27
N PHE A 418 20.69 3.97 9.54
CA PHE A 418 20.48 4.85 8.39
C PHE A 418 19.15 5.60 8.56
N ASN A 419 19.04 6.35 9.68
CA ASN A 419 17.78 6.91 10.20
C ASN A 419 17.75 8.44 10.17
N GLU A 420 18.71 9.13 9.52
CA GLU A 420 18.74 10.58 9.51
C GLU A 420 17.46 11.16 8.90
N GLY A 421 16.74 11.99 9.66
CA GLY A 421 15.47 12.59 9.26
C GLY A 421 14.24 11.66 9.37
N LEU A 422 14.42 10.36 9.66
CA LEU A 422 13.34 9.41 9.82
C LEU A 422 12.63 9.60 11.17
N LYS A 423 11.34 9.97 11.13
CA LYS A 423 10.52 10.20 12.34
C LYS A 423 9.67 9.00 12.75
N HIS A 424 9.42 8.11 11.81
CA HIS A 424 8.58 6.92 11.98
C HIS A 424 9.40 5.68 11.61
N PRO A 425 9.89 4.93 12.61
CA PRO A 425 10.88 3.88 12.39
C PRO A 425 10.30 2.54 11.94
N GLY A 426 8.98 2.38 11.87
CA GLY A 426 8.35 1.19 11.30
C GLY A 426 8.39 1.23 9.78
N ILE A 427 9.14 0.32 9.15
CA ILE A 427 9.36 0.29 7.70
C ILE A 427 8.61 -0.89 7.10
N PHE A 428 7.65 -0.61 6.22
CA PHE A 428 6.91 -1.62 5.48
C PHE A 428 7.59 -2.03 4.18
N SER A 429 8.16 -1.05 3.46
CA SER A 429 8.75 -1.31 2.15
C SER A 429 9.92 -0.38 1.85
N LEU A 430 10.89 -0.88 1.09
CA LEU A 430 12.07 -0.19 0.61
C LEU A 430 12.23 -0.38 -0.90
N ALA A 431 12.53 0.68 -1.65
CA ALA A 431 12.84 0.60 -3.07
C ALA A 431 14.01 1.52 -3.44
N ILE A 432 14.89 1.07 -4.33
CA ILE A 432 16.03 1.85 -4.83
C ILE A 432 15.79 2.22 -6.29
N ASP A 433 15.80 3.53 -6.57
CA ASP A 433 16.05 4.05 -7.92
C ASP A 433 17.56 4.02 -8.18
N LYS A 434 17.99 3.09 -9.02
CA LYS A 434 19.41 2.91 -9.34
C LYS A 434 19.99 4.06 -10.17
N GLU A 435 19.16 4.71 -11.01
CA GLU A 435 19.61 5.77 -11.93
C GLU A 435 19.77 7.10 -11.21
N ASN A 436 18.82 7.43 -10.32
CA ASN A 436 18.86 8.68 -9.54
C ASN A 436 19.47 8.50 -8.17
N ARG A 437 19.91 7.31 -7.81
CA ARG A 437 20.53 6.95 -6.52
C ARG A 437 19.67 7.39 -5.33
N VAL A 438 18.42 6.97 -5.35
CA VAL A 438 17.41 7.30 -4.31
C VAL A 438 16.91 6.04 -3.64
N LEU A 439 16.82 6.06 -2.30
CA LEU A 439 16.10 5.08 -1.51
C LEU A 439 14.74 5.68 -1.10
N LEU A 440 13.66 5.02 -1.44
CA LEU A 440 12.34 5.29 -0.88
C LEU A 440 12.05 4.33 0.27
N ALA A 441 11.47 4.86 1.34
CA ALA A 441 11.02 4.08 2.47
C ALA A 441 9.54 4.37 2.74
N GLY A 442 8.70 3.37 2.56
CA GLY A 442 7.30 3.35 2.96
C GLY A 442 7.20 3.04 4.45
N THR A 443 6.59 3.92 5.24
CA THR A 443 6.62 3.83 6.69
C THR A 443 5.24 3.66 7.30
N ARG A 444 5.22 3.13 8.51
CA ARG A 444 4.05 3.06 9.37
C ARG A 444 3.71 4.46 9.89
N ARG A 445 2.52 4.98 9.54
CA ARG A 445 1.98 6.29 9.99
C ARG A 445 2.78 7.53 9.58
N GLY A 446 3.91 7.35 8.88
CA GLY A 446 4.81 8.47 8.53
C GLY A 446 4.76 8.86 7.06
N GLY A 447 4.11 8.07 6.23
CA GLY A 447 4.12 8.25 4.78
C GLY A 447 5.41 7.74 4.15
N ILE A 448 5.90 8.45 3.15
CA ILE A 448 7.12 8.09 2.41
C ILE A 448 8.28 9.00 2.81
N TYR A 449 9.44 8.39 3.05
CA TYR A 449 10.71 9.07 3.20
C TYR A 449 11.55 8.85 1.94
N TRP A 450 12.20 9.92 1.53
CA TRP A 450 13.13 9.97 0.40
C TRP A 450 14.54 10.21 0.94
N LEU A 451 15.51 9.40 0.52
CA LEU A 451 16.90 9.50 0.95
C LEU A 451 17.83 9.44 -0.27
N SER A 452 18.77 10.38 -0.38
CA SER A 452 19.85 10.30 -1.37
C SER A 452 20.85 9.23 -0.96
N LEU A 453 21.34 8.45 -1.91
CA LEU A 453 22.38 7.42 -1.70
C LEU A 453 23.78 7.92 -2.07
N ASP A 454 23.91 9.13 -2.60
CA ASP A 454 25.17 9.74 -3.05
C ASP A 454 25.91 10.51 -1.94
N ASP A 455 25.39 10.53 -0.69
CA ASP A 455 25.99 11.21 0.47
C ASP A 455 26.79 10.25 1.36
#